data_238d2815e5a4bd7e257468096fdef865
#
_entry.id   238d2815e5a4bd7e257468096fdef865
#
_cell.length_a   1.000
_cell.length_b   1.000
_cell.length_c   1.000
_cell.angle_alpha   90.00
_cell.angle_beta   90.00
_cell.angle_gamma   90.00
#
_symmetry.space_group_name_H-M   'P 1'
#
loop_
_entity.id
_entity.type
_entity.pdbx_description
1 polymer ?
#
loop_
_entity_poly.entity_id
_entity_poly.type
_entity_poly.pdbx_seq_one_letter_code
_entity_poly.pdbx_strand_id
1 'polypeptide(L)'
;FELKNSHMPMYILHDIFFEENGLTTQIDYIVITRKVILIIECKNLYGNITVNNQGDFTRTIQFGKRYHKEGIYSPITQNQRHLDMIKEKRRNTKGLLTKAIFEHYFDDTYKSVVVLANPKTIIDMKYAPKDIKSKIVKVDGLNSYIKRLNDESRNENMSDKQMKELADFFLQSSIPNTTDYTAKYQLEVNEEKTVTVKEEPIQNTYFDSIENSPVYKALKDY
;
A
#
# COMPACT_ATOMS: atom_id res chain seq x y z
N PHE A 1 -12.86 0.51 4.87
CA PHE A 1 -14.31 0.76 4.72
C PHE A 1 -14.86 0.08 3.46
N GLU A 2 -14.32 0.34 2.25
CA GLU A 2 -14.85 -0.21 0.99
C GLU A 2 -14.92 -1.73 0.96
N LEU A 3 -13.86 -2.41 1.35
CA LEU A 3 -13.82 -3.88 1.33
C LEU A 3 -14.88 -4.54 2.21
N LYS A 4 -15.21 -3.94 3.36
CA LYS A 4 -16.26 -4.46 4.26
C LYS A 4 -17.66 -4.41 3.65
N ASN A 5 -17.88 -3.51 2.68
CA ASN A 5 -19.16 -3.32 2.00
C ASN A 5 -19.26 -4.11 0.69
N SER A 6 -18.33 -5.01 0.41
CA SER A 6 -18.30 -5.75 -0.86
C SER A 6 -19.40 -6.79 -1.02
N HIS A 7 -19.99 -7.29 0.09
CA HIS A 7 -20.94 -8.41 0.14
C HIS A 7 -20.40 -9.70 -0.51
N MET A 8 -19.08 -9.80 -0.71
CA MET A 8 -18.43 -10.99 -1.24
C MET A 8 -17.78 -11.80 -0.11
N PRO A 9 -17.86 -13.14 -0.13
CA PRO A 9 -17.07 -13.96 0.79
C PRO A 9 -15.57 -13.71 0.58
N MET A 10 -14.90 -13.13 1.57
CA MET A 10 -13.46 -12.89 1.52
C MET A 10 -12.85 -12.79 2.91
N TYR A 11 -11.56 -13.09 3.01
CA TYR A 11 -10.71 -12.69 4.14
C TYR A 11 -9.92 -11.47 3.75
N ILE A 12 -9.83 -10.51 4.67
CA ILE A 12 -9.09 -9.25 4.49
C ILE A 12 -8.06 -9.19 5.61
N LEU A 13 -6.80 -9.27 5.24
CA LEU A 13 -5.66 -9.12 6.12
C LEU A 13 -4.99 -7.78 5.81
N HIS A 14 -4.47 -7.09 6.82
CA HIS A 14 -3.79 -5.81 6.62
C HIS A 14 -2.52 -5.76 7.48
N ASP A 15 -1.59 -4.90 7.07
CA ASP A 15 -0.31 -4.69 7.76
C ASP A 15 0.47 -5.98 7.98
N ILE A 16 0.55 -6.80 6.94
CA ILE A 16 1.26 -8.08 7.00
C ILE A 16 2.75 -7.85 6.76
N PHE A 17 3.56 -8.10 7.76
CA PHE A 17 5.00 -7.91 7.70
C PHE A 17 5.72 -9.25 7.60
N PHE A 18 6.48 -9.45 6.52
CA PHE A 18 7.24 -10.68 6.29
C PHE A 18 8.74 -10.43 6.32
N GLU A 19 9.44 -11.47 6.75
CA GLU A 19 10.86 -11.63 6.49
C GLU A 19 11.09 -12.95 5.77
N GLU A 20 11.88 -12.91 4.71
CA GLU A 20 12.32 -14.09 3.96
C GLU A 20 13.71 -13.85 3.39
N ASN A 21 14.65 -14.78 3.66
CA ASN A 21 16.05 -14.70 3.21
C ASN A 21 16.76 -13.37 3.56
N GLY A 22 16.47 -12.80 4.75
CA GLY A 22 17.05 -11.53 5.20
C GLY A 22 16.45 -10.28 4.55
N LEU A 23 15.42 -10.45 3.72
CA LEU A 23 14.65 -9.34 3.15
C LEU A 23 13.33 -9.18 3.89
N THR A 24 12.94 -7.95 4.14
CA THR A 24 11.68 -7.62 4.80
C THR A 24 10.72 -6.93 3.83
N THR A 25 9.42 -7.15 4.02
CA THR A 25 8.38 -6.46 3.28
C THR A 25 7.15 -6.24 4.15
N GLN A 26 6.51 -5.09 3.99
CA GLN A 26 5.20 -4.81 4.56
C GLN A 26 4.18 -4.75 3.44
N ILE A 27 3.14 -5.54 3.57
CA ILE A 27 2.03 -5.62 2.60
C ILE A 27 0.83 -4.92 3.23
N ASP A 28 0.32 -3.88 2.56
CA ASP A 28 -0.79 -3.10 3.09
C ASP A 28 -2.05 -3.95 3.27
N TYR A 29 -2.45 -4.71 2.22
CA TYR A 29 -3.57 -5.65 2.32
C TYR A 29 -3.35 -6.92 1.50
N ILE A 30 -3.84 -8.04 2.06
CA ILE A 30 -4.05 -9.30 1.34
C ILE A 30 -5.55 -9.62 1.38
N VAL A 31 -6.16 -9.72 0.20
CA VAL A 31 -7.58 -10.07 0.08
C VAL A 31 -7.70 -11.45 -0.56
N ILE A 32 -8.28 -12.40 0.18
CA ILE A 32 -8.47 -13.78 -0.25
C ILE A 32 -9.93 -13.95 -0.63
N THR A 33 -10.21 -14.18 -1.90
CA THR A 33 -11.55 -14.49 -2.42
C THR A 33 -11.68 -15.98 -2.74
N ARG A 34 -12.82 -16.39 -3.28
CA ARG A 34 -13.03 -17.80 -3.68
C ARG A 34 -12.05 -18.29 -4.75
N LYS A 35 -11.56 -17.41 -5.65
CA LYS A 35 -10.76 -17.83 -6.79
C LYS A 35 -9.41 -17.16 -6.89
N VAL A 36 -9.26 -15.95 -6.34
CA VAL A 36 -8.03 -15.16 -6.44
C VAL A 36 -7.62 -14.58 -5.11
N ILE A 37 -6.33 -14.35 -4.97
CA ILE A 37 -5.70 -13.67 -3.84
C ILE A 37 -5.10 -12.38 -4.36
N LEU A 38 -5.56 -11.25 -3.82
CA LEU A 38 -5.06 -9.94 -4.22
C LEU A 38 -4.06 -9.41 -3.21
N ILE A 39 -2.93 -8.98 -3.72
CA ILE A 39 -1.91 -8.25 -2.98
C ILE A 39 -2.10 -6.78 -3.34
N ILE A 40 -2.49 -5.98 -2.36
CA ILE A 40 -2.91 -4.60 -2.55
C ILE A 40 -1.87 -3.67 -1.94
N GLU A 41 -1.36 -2.76 -2.75
CA GLU A 41 -0.54 -1.62 -2.36
C GLU A 41 -1.41 -0.37 -2.38
N CYS A 42 -1.55 0.31 -1.23
CA CYS A 42 -2.36 1.51 -1.10
C CYS A 42 -1.50 2.77 -1.18
N LYS A 43 -1.87 3.70 -2.05
CA LYS A 43 -1.19 4.99 -2.19
C LYS A 43 -2.14 6.15 -1.90
N ASN A 44 -1.94 6.79 -0.74
CA ASN A 44 -2.63 8.04 -0.41
C ASN A 44 -1.77 9.23 -0.86
N LEU A 45 -1.61 9.39 -2.18
CA LEU A 45 -0.78 10.43 -2.77
C LEU A 45 -1.57 11.72 -2.94
N TYR A 46 -0.97 12.84 -2.56
CA TYR A 46 -1.48 14.16 -2.89
C TYR A 46 -0.88 14.61 -4.22
N GLY A 47 -1.69 15.29 -5.07
CA GLY A 47 -1.29 15.75 -6.39
C GLY A 47 -1.73 14.80 -7.51
N ASN A 48 -1.43 15.18 -8.76
CA ASN A 48 -1.79 14.41 -9.94
C ASN A 48 -0.67 13.45 -10.34
N ILE A 49 -1.04 12.28 -10.79
CA ILE A 49 -0.12 11.22 -11.21
C ILE A 49 -0.19 11.09 -12.72
N THR A 50 0.96 11.00 -13.38
CA THR A 50 1.06 10.65 -14.79
C THR A 50 1.92 9.40 -14.93
N VAL A 51 1.48 8.43 -15.74
CA VAL A 51 2.27 7.25 -16.09
C VAL A 51 2.58 7.30 -17.59
N ASN A 52 3.87 7.29 -17.93
CA ASN A 52 4.33 7.37 -19.32
C ASN A 52 4.28 6.01 -20.03
N ASN A 53 4.73 5.96 -21.27
CA ASN A 53 4.76 4.75 -22.09
C ASN A 53 5.84 3.72 -21.68
N GLN A 54 6.81 4.11 -20.87
CA GLN A 54 7.78 3.22 -20.22
C GLN A 54 7.29 2.68 -18.86
N GLY A 55 6.16 3.21 -18.35
CA GLY A 55 5.64 2.82 -17.05
C GLY A 55 6.22 3.63 -15.89
N ASP A 56 6.93 4.74 -16.16
CA ASP A 56 7.43 5.62 -15.11
C ASP A 56 6.33 6.47 -14.54
N PHE A 57 6.34 6.63 -13.21
CA PHE A 57 5.38 7.40 -12.46
C PHE A 57 5.94 8.78 -12.13
N THR A 58 5.18 9.81 -12.44
CA THR A 58 5.49 11.20 -12.09
C THR A 58 4.34 11.79 -11.29
N ARG A 59 4.66 12.47 -10.21
CA ARG A 59 3.70 13.25 -9.42
C ARG A 59 3.85 14.73 -9.71
N THR A 60 2.73 15.41 -9.90
CA THR A 60 2.66 16.87 -10.05
C THR A 60 1.84 17.45 -8.89
N ILE A 61 2.45 18.32 -8.10
CA ILE A 61 1.82 19.01 -6.97
C ILE A 61 1.71 20.48 -7.32
N GLN A 62 0.55 21.08 -7.07
CA GLN A 62 0.34 22.51 -7.25
C GLN A 62 0.39 23.25 -5.91
N PHE A 63 1.23 24.27 -5.83
CA PHE A 63 1.35 25.20 -4.71
C PHE A 63 1.01 26.61 -5.19
N GLY A 64 -0.23 27.04 -5.01
CA GLY A 64 -0.72 28.30 -5.56
C GLY A 64 -0.60 28.34 -7.09
N LYS A 65 0.24 29.22 -7.64
CA LYS A 65 0.53 29.32 -9.08
C LYS A 65 1.74 28.51 -9.55
N ARG A 66 2.43 27.84 -8.64
CA ARG A 66 3.64 27.04 -8.96
C ARG A 66 3.30 25.55 -9.02
N TYR A 67 3.98 24.85 -9.92
CA TYR A 67 3.89 23.39 -10.05
C TYR A 67 5.24 22.79 -9.71
N HIS A 68 5.21 21.78 -8.84
CA HIS A 68 6.36 20.92 -8.56
C HIS A 68 6.11 19.55 -9.19
N LYS A 69 7.07 19.07 -9.98
CA LYS A 69 7.00 17.80 -10.67
C LYS A 69 8.16 16.92 -10.23
N GLU A 70 7.88 15.71 -9.80
CA GLU A 70 8.89 14.76 -9.31
C GLU A 70 8.57 13.34 -9.79
N GLY A 71 9.62 12.54 -10.03
CA GLY A 71 9.47 11.10 -10.20
C GLY A 71 9.14 10.44 -8.87
N ILE A 72 8.24 9.44 -8.88
CA ILE A 72 7.99 8.61 -7.72
C ILE A 72 8.34 7.16 -8.03
N TYR A 73 8.78 6.43 -7.01
CA TYR A 73 9.04 5.01 -7.15
C TYR A 73 7.76 4.29 -7.56
N SER A 74 7.87 3.41 -8.57
CA SER A 74 6.73 2.70 -9.13
C SER A 74 6.04 1.82 -8.10
N PRO A 75 4.77 2.09 -7.75
CA PRO A 75 4.02 1.23 -6.83
C PRO A 75 3.72 -0.15 -7.44
N ILE A 76 3.75 -0.27 -8.77
CA ILE A 76 3.66 -1.56 -9.47
C ILE A 76 4.89 -2.41 -9.17
N THR A 77 6.09 -1.82 -9.28
CA THR A 77 7.35 -2.51 -8.96
C THR A 77 7.42 -2.87 -7.47
N GLN A 78 6.94 -1.98 -6.60
CA GLN A 78 6.85 -2.27 -5.16
C GLN A 78 5.97 -3.48 -4.91
N ASN A 79 4.77 -3.50 -5.45
CA ASN A 79 3.81 -4.58 -5.25
C ASN A 79 4.25 -5.90 -5.92
N GLN A 80 5.03 -5.84 -7.02
CA GLN A 80 5.65 -7.02 -7.60
C GLN A 80 6.64 -7.68 -6.63
N ARG A 81 7.46 -6.89 -5.91
CA ARG A 81 8.36 -7.42 -4.88
C ARG A 81 7.60 -8.11 -3.75
N HIS A 82 6.43 -7.59 -3.35
CA HIS A 82 5.56 -8.26 -2.38
C HIS A 82 5.12 -9.64 -2.90
N LEU A 83 4.70 -9.71 -4.16
CA LEU A 83 4.34 -10.99 -4.81
C LEU A 83 5.51 -11.96 -4.83
N ASP A 84 6.71 -11.51 -5.20
CA ASP A 84 7.90 -12.36 -5.28
C ASP A 84 8.25 -12.95 -3.90
N MET A 85 8.16 -12.16 -2.84
CA MET A 85 8.37 -12.62 -1.47
C MET A 85 7.29 -13.62 -1.01
N ILE A 86 6.03 -13.37 -1.33
CA ILE A 86 4.95 -14.32 -1.05
C ILE A 86 5.20 -15.64 -1.80
N LYS A 87 5.59 -15.55 -3.08
CA LYS A 87 5.87 -16.72 -3.91
C LYS A 87 6.96 -17.57 -3.27
N GLU A 88 8.07 -16.97 -2.87
CA GLU A 88 9.17 -17.68 -2.23
C GLU A 88 8.76 -18.31 -0.89
N LYS A 89 8.11 -17.54 -0.02
CA LYS A 89 7.64 -18.01 1.27
C LYS A 89 6.65 -19.18 1.14
N ARG A 90 5.68 -19.07 0.23
CA ARG A 90 4.70 -20.14 -0.04
C ARG A 90 5.35 -21.37 -0.67
N ARG A 91 6.31 -21.16 -1.58
CA ARG A 91 7.08 -22.22 -2.24
C ARG A 91 7.87 -23.05 -1.22
N ASN A 92 8.48 -22.42 -0.21
CA ASN A 92 9.29 -23.09 0.80
C ASN A 92 8.47 -23.98 1.75
N THR A 93 7.14 -23.82 1.79
CA THR A 93 6.25 -24.69 2.57
C THR A 93 5.78 -25.93 1.80
N LYS A 94 6.19 -26.14 0.55
CA LYS A 94 5.65 -27.18 -0.33
C LYS A 94 6.67 -28.28 -0.61
N GLY A 95 6.17 -29.53 -0.73
CA GLY A 95 6.96 -30.63 -1.24
C GLY A 95 7.22 -30.52 -2.76
N LEU A 96 8.17 -31.30 -3.27
CA LEU A 96 8.67 -31.19 -4.66
C LEU A 96 7.56 -31.17 -5.73
N LEU A 97 6.60 -32.08 -5.67
CA LEU A 97 5.52 -32.19 -6.66
C LEU A 97 4.53 -31.02 -6.56
N THR A 98 4.14 -30.65 -5.34
CA THR A 98 3.20 -29.54 -5.10
C THR A 98 3.82 -28.18 -5.39
N LYS A 99 5.15 -28.07 -5.33
CA LYS A 99 5.91 -26.85 -5.68
C LYS A 99 5.78 -26.51 -7.14
N ALA A 100 5.99 -27.46 -8.05
CA ALA A 100 5.86 -27.24 -9.48
C ALA A 100 4.43 -26.83 -9.89
N ILE A 101 3.42 -27.47 -9.30
CA ILE A 101 2.01 -27.10 -9.51
C ILE A 101 1.73 -25.69 -9.01
N PHE A 102 2.20 -25.35 -7.82
CA PHE A 102 2.03 -24.02 -7.24
C PHE A 102 2.69 -22.93 -8.11
N GLU A 103 3.92 -23.15 -8.56
CA GLU A 103 4.64 -22.20 -9.43
C GLU A 103 3.91 -21.97 -10.77
N HIS A 104 3.35 -23.04 -11.35
CA HIS A 104 2.59 -22.97 -12.60
C HIS A 104 1.33 -22.11 -12.49
N TYR A 105 0.58 -22.24 -11.37
CA TYR A 105 -0.70 -21.55 -11.19
C TYR A 105 -0.57 -20.26 -10.35
N PHE A 106 0.65 -19.89 -9.95
CA PHE A 106 0.85 -18.74 -9.07
C PHE A 106 0.26 -17.45 -9.66
N ASP A 107 0.64 -17.11 -10.87
CA ASP A 107 0.23 -15.85 -11.51
C ASP A 107 -1.27 -15.82 -11.86
N ASP A 108 -1.90 -16.98 -12.01
CA ASP A 108 -3.36 -17.09 -12.19
C ASP A 108 -4.10 -16.86 -10.87
N THR A 109 -3.51 -17.28 -9.76
CA THR A 109 -4.13 -17.23 -8.44
C THR A 109 -3.83 -15.93 -7.69
N TYR A 110 -2.57 -15.45 -7.75
CA TYR A 110 -2.13 -14.25 -7.05
C TYR A 110 -2.12 -13.05 -7.98
N LYS A 111 -2.82 -12.00 -7.60
CA LYS A 111 -2.98 -10.78 -8.39
C LYS A 111 -2.45 -9.57 -7.64
N SER A 112 -1.76 -8.69 -8.34
CA SER A 112 -1.27 -7.42 -7.83
C SER A 112 -2.23 -6.30 -8.20
N VAL A 113 -2.55 -5.42 -7.26
CA VAL A 113 -3.30 -4.20 -7.52
C VAL A 113 -2.76 -3.03 -6.71
N VAL A 114 -2.67 -1.86 -7.33
CA VAL A 114 -2.36 -0.59 -6.69
C VAL A 114 -3.64 0.20 -6.53
N VAL A 115 -3.94 0.59 -5.30
CA VAL A 115 -5.14 1.38 -4.98
C VAL A 115 -4.75 2.81 -4.71
N LEU A 116 -5.31 3.74 -5.47
CA LEU A 116 -5.21 5.17 -5.21
C LEU A 116 -6.31 5.56 -4.21
N ALA A 117 -5.92 5.74 -2.95
CA ALA A 117 -6.84 5.98 -1.85
C ALA A 117 -7.30 7.44 -1.75
N ASN A 118 -6.53 8.39 -2.27
CA ASN A 118 -6.91 9.80 -2.25
C ASN A 118 -7.93 10.11 -3.34
N PRO A 119 -9.17 10.49 -3.01
CA PRO A 119 -10.21 10.77 -4.01
C PRO A 119 -9.89 11.98 -4.89
N LYS A 120 -9.06 12.91 -4.42
CA LYS A 120 -8.66 14.12 -5.15
C LYS A 120 -7.55 13.88 -6.16
N THR A 121 -6.86 12.74 -6.10
CA THR A 121 -5.79 12.42 -7.04
C THR A 121 -6.35 12.09 -8.42
N ILE A 122 -5.90 12.83 -9.42
CA ILE A 122 -6.16 12.53 -10.82
C ILE A 122 -4.99 11.71 -11.35
N ILE A 123 -5.28 10.61 -12.03
CA ILE A 123 -4.26 9.81 -12.70
C ILE A 123 -4.45 9.86 -14.21
N ASP A 124 -3.40 10.26 -14.90
CA ASP A 124 -3.30 10.18 -16.37
C ASP A 124 -2.45 8.96 -16.76
N MET A 125 -3.10 7.99 -17.36
CA MET A 125 -2.50 6.76 -17.86
C MET A 125 -2.66 6.62 -19.37
N LYS A 126 -2.91 7.71 -20.11
CA LYS A 126 -3.21 7.65 -21.55
C LYS A 126 -2.19 6.82 -22.32
N TYR A 127 -0.93 7.03 -22.04
CA TYR A 127 0.20 6.38 -22.73
C TYR A 127 0.79 5.19 -21.96
N ALA A 128 0.32 4.91 -20.75
CA ALA A 128 0.83 3.81 -19.95
C ALA A 128 0.63 2.43 -20.62
N PRO A 129 1.52 1.46 -20.42
CA PRO A 129 1.35 0.08 -20.84
C PRO A 129 0.04 -0.54 -20.31
N LYS A 130 -0.56 -1.45 -21.08
CA LYS A 130 -1.85 -2.06 -20.74
C LYS A 130 -1.81 -2.87 -19.44
N ASP A 131 -0.72 -3.58 -19.21
CA ASP A 131 -0.49 -4.38 -17.99
C ASP A 131 -0.40 -3.50 -16.73
N ILE A 132 0.20 -2.31 -16.83
CA ILE A 132 0.22 -1.32 -15.74
C ILE A 132 -1.17 -0.75 -15.52
N LYS A 133 -1.86 -0.31 -16.58
CA LYS A 133 -3.24 0.22 -16.48
C LYS A 133 -4.18 -0.75 -15.78
N SER A 134 -4.06 -2.03 -16.11
CA SER A 134 -4.94 -3.06 -15.56
C SER A 134 -4.75 -3.31 -14.06
N LYS A 135 -3.63 -2.89 -13.49
CA LYS A 135 -3.28 -3.09 -12.07
C LYS A 135 -3.55 -1.88 -11.18
N ILE A 136 -4.04 -0.76 -11.74
CA ILE A 136 -4.28 0.47 -10.97
C ILE A 136 -5.77 0.74 -10.89
N VAL A 137 -6.27 0.98 -9.70
CA VAL A 137 -7.68 1.27 -9.43
C VAL A 137 -7.83 2.39 -8.39
N LYS A 138 -8.86 3.22 -8.52
CA LYS A 138 -9.25 4.14 -7.44
C LYS A 138 -10.03 3.37 -6.37
N VAL A 139 -10.00 3.87 -5.16
CA VAL A 139 -10.60 3.19 -4.00
C VAL A 139 -12.09 2.89 -4.21
N ASP A 140 -12.84 3.80 -4.83
CA ASP A 140 -14.28 3.65 -5.14
C ASP A 140 -14.57 2.52 -6.16
N GLY A 141 -13.61 2.20 -7.04
CA GLY A 141 -13.70 1.10 -8.00
C GLY A 141 -13.21 -0.25 -7.47
N LEU A 142 -12.66 -0.32 -6.25
CA LEU A 142 -11.95 -1.51 -5.76
C LEU A 142 -12.85 -2.75 -5.69
N ASN A 143 -14.04 -2.65 -5.13
CA ASN A 143 -14.96 -3.78 -5.00
C ASN A 143 -15.39 -4.36 -6.36
N SER A 144 -15.68 -3.50 -7.33
CA SER A 144 -16.01 -3.91 -8.69
C SER A 144 -14.81 -4.58 -9.39
N TYR A 145 -13.61 -4.08 -9.13
CA TYR A 145 -12.38 -4.64 -9.64
C TYR A 145 -12.12 -6.07 -9.08
N ILE A 146 -12.26 -6.25 -7.77
CA ILE A 146 -12.10 -7.56 -7.12
C ILE A 146 -13.13 -8.55 -7.64
N LYS A 147 -14.40 -8.13 -7.72
CA LYS A 147 -15.49 -8.96 -8.24
C LYS A 147 -15.19 -9.42 -9.66
N ARG A 148 -14.80 -8.50 -10.54
CA ARG A 148 -14.43 -8.82 -11.92
C ARG A 148 -13.28 -9.85 -11.99
N LEU A 149 -12.19 -9.66 -11.24
CA LEU A 149 -11.07 -10.59 -11.25
C LEU A 149 -11.48 -11.99 -10.74
N ASN A 150 -12.34 -12.03 -9.71
CA ASN A 150 -12.86 -13.30 -9.20
C ASN A 150 -13.75 -13.99 -10.22
N ASP A 151 -14.65 -13.27 -10.89
CA ASP A 151 -15.61 -13.83 -11.86
C ASP A 151 -14.91 -14.28 -13.17
N GLU A 152 -13.91 -13.52 -13.64
CA GLU A 152 -13.13 -13.85 -14.84
C GLU A 152 -12.13 -14.99 -14.63
N SER A 153 -11.78 -15.30 -13.37
CA SER A 153 -10.82 -16.35 -13.06
C SER A 153 -11.36 -17.74 -13.41
N ARG A 154 -10.50 -18.55 -14.03
CA ARG A 154 -10.76 -19.95 -14.34
C ARG A 154 -10.43 -20.90 -13.20
N ASN A 155 -9.88 -20.40 -12.10
CA ASN A 155 -9.57 -21.21 -10.93
C ASN A 155 -10.84 -21.79 -10.33
N GLU A 156 -10.72 -22.98 -9.74
CA GLU A 156 -11.77 -23.58 -8.93
C GLU A 156 -12.03 -22.74 -7.67
N ASN A 157 -13.27 -22.82 -7.17
CA ASN A 157 -13.64 -22.15 -5.94
C ASN A 157 -12.94 -22.79 -4.73
N MET A 158 -12.22 -22.00 -3.99
CA MET A 158 -11.74 -22.39 -2.66
C MET A 158 -12.92 -22.57 -1.70
N SER A 159 -12.90 -23.64 -0.92
CA SER A 159 -13.81 -23.83 0.21
C SER A 159 -13.51 -22.82 1.32
N ASP A 160 -14.45 -22.63 2.25
CA ASP A 160 -14.23 -21.78 3.42
C ASP A 160 -13.02 -22.22 4.25
N LYS A 161 -12.84 -23.55 4.34
CA LYS A 161 -11.69 -24.14 5.03
C LYS A 161 -10.36 -23.75 4.35
N GLN A 162 -10.28 -23.88 3.03
CA GLN A 162 -9.07 -23.51 2.28
C GLN A 162 -8.75 -22.00 2.37
N MET A 163 -9.78 -21.16 2.28
CA MET A 163 -9.60 -19.71 2.45
C MET A 163 -9.10 -19.36 3.86
N LYS A 164 -9.66 -20.03 4.89
CA LYS A 164 -9.23 -19.85 6.28
C LYS A 164 -7.80 -20.33 6.49
N GLU A 165 -7.44 -21.52 6.03
CA GLU A 165 -6.07 -22.07 6.13
C GLU A 165 -5.05 -21.13 5.48
N LEU A 166 -5.42 -20.50 4.36
CA LEU A 166 -4.57 -19.53 3.68
C LEU A 166 -4.44 -18.22 4.48
N ALA A 167 -5.54 -17.74 5.05
CA ALA A 167 -5.51 -16.57 5.93
C ALA A 167 -4.66 -16.83 7.18
N ASP A 168 -4.85 -17.99 7.82
CA ASP A 168 -4.06 -18.42 8.98
C ASP A 168 -2.56 -18.51 8.63
N PHE A 169 -2.22 -19.04 7.45
CA PHE A 169 -0.83 -19.06 6.98
C PHE A 169 -0.20 -17.67 6.94
N PHE A 170 -0.88 -16.68 6.35
CA PHE A 170 -0.35 -15.32 6.27
C PHE A 170 -0.21 -14.68 7.65
N LEU A 171 -1.21 -14.86 8.52
CA LEU A 171 -1.17 -14.33 9.90
C LEU A 171 -0.04 -14.94 10.72
N GLN A 172 0.14 -16.27 10.65
CA GLN A 172 1.22 -16.96 11.37
C GLN A 172 2.61 -16.66 10.82
N SER A 173 2.70 -16.33 9.53
CA SER A 173 3.94 -15.94 8.89
C SER A 173 4.30 -14.48 9.12
N SER A 174 3.35 -13.66 9.58
CA SER A 174 3.59 -12.26 9.88
C SER A 174 4.35 -12.11 11.19
N ILE A 175 5.40 -11.29 11.16
CA ILE A 175 6.19 -10.95 12.34
C ILE A 175 5.91 -9.51 12.76
N PRO A 176 6.11 -9.14 14.03
CA PRO A 176 5.97 -7.76 14.46
C PRO A 176 6.91 -6.83 13.67
N ASN A 177 6.37 -5.75 13.13
CA ASN A 177 7.21 -4.72 12.52
C ASN A 177 7.88 -3.89 13.62
N THR A 178 9.18 -4.09 13.81
CA THR A 178 9.99 -3.36 14.80
C THR A 178 10.70 -2.15 14.19
N THR A 179 10.45 -1.83 12.93
CA THR A 179 11.10 -0.71 12.24
C THR A 179 10.66 0.63 12.82
N ASP A 180 11.59 1.37 13.40
CA ASP A 180 11.33 2.74 13.83
C ASP A 180 11.40 3.68 12.62
N TYR A 181 10.23 4.00 12.05
CA TYR A 181 10.12 4.94 10.92
C TYR A 181 10.40 6.38 11.32
N THR A 182 10.46 6.69 12.63
CA THR A 182 10.74 8.06 13.12
C THR A 182 12.23 8.34 13.25
N ALA A 183 13.06 7.31 13.31
CA ALA A 183 14.52 7.44 13.46
C ALA A 183 15.16 8.39 12.43
N LYS A 184 14.68 8.40 11.19
CA LYS A 184 15.15 9.30 10.12
C LYS A 184 14.78 10.79 10.31
N TYR A 185 13.86 11.09 11.25
CA TYR A 185 13.45 12.46 11.59
C TYR A 185 14.04 12.92 12.93
N GLN A 186 14.82 12.08 13.61
CA GLN A 186 15.56 12.51 14.79
C GLN A 186 16.64 13.48 14.32
N LEU A 187 16.47 14.76 14.69
CA LEU A 187 17.50 15.77 14.51
C LEU A 187 18.68 15.36 15.39
N GLU A 188 19.88 15.24 14.83
CA GLU A 188 21.10 15.19 15.61
C GLU A 188 21.17 16.48 16.42
N VAL A 189 20.89 16.39 17.71
CA VAL A 189 21.15 17.49 18.64
C VAL A 189 22.67 17.49 18.81
N ASN A 190 23.36 18.24 17.96
CA ASN A 190 24.75 18.58 18.19
C ASN A 190 24.83 19.42 19.46
N GLU A 191 25.14 18.80 20.59
CA GLU A 191 25.62 19.48 21.77
C GLU A 191 27.00 20.06 21.40
N GLU A 192 27.00 21.32 20.98
CA GLU A 192 28.11 22.28 21.17
C GLU A 192 27.90 23.51 20.32
N LYS A 193 27.21 24.50 20.91
CA LYS A 193 27.56 25.92 20.84
C LYS A 193 26.60 26.69 21.72
N THR A 194 27.03 26.96 22.94
CA THR A 194 26.48 28.02 23.80
C THR A 194 26.69 29.38 23.09
N VAL A 195 25.70 29.81 22.34
CA VAL A 195 25.57 31.21 21.94
C VAL A 195 24.65 31.85 22.96
N THR A 196 25.22 32.68 23.83
CA THR A 196 24.44 33.58 24.70
C THR A 196 23.71 34.57 23.82
N VAL A 197 22.46 34.32 23.51
CA VAL A 197 21.54 35.26 22.89
C VAL A 197 20.81 35.99 24.03
N LYS A 198 20.94 37.34 24.08
CA LYS A 198 20.13 38.15 24.96
C LYS A 198 18.67 37.98 24.58
N GLU A 199 17.86 37.60 25.55
CA GLU A 199 16.42 37.43 25.40
C GLU A 199 15.77 38.80 25.17
N GLU A 200 15.20 39.02 23.99
CA GLU A 200 14.08 39.93 23.79
C GLU A 200 12.78 39.11 23.80
N PRO A 201 11.71 39.59 24.43
CA PRO A 201 10.48 38.81 24.56
C PRO A 201 9.79 38.67 23.20
N ILE A 202 9.80 37.45 22.64
CA ILE A 202 9.03 37.13 21.45
C ILE A 202 7.56 37.03 21.85
N GLN A 203 6.75 37.95 21.35
CA GLN A 203 5.28 37.84 21.43
C GLN A 203 4.83 36.61 20.66
N ASN A 204 4.25 35.66 21.37
CA ASN A 204 3.91 34.30 20.91
C ASN A 204 2.54 34.32 20.18
N THR A 205 2.45 35.00 19.03
CA THR A 205 1.22 35.12 18.24
C THR A 205 0.92 33.89 17.36
N TYR A 206 1.84 32.92 17.30
CA TYR A 206 1.68 31.74 16.44
C TYR A 206 0.94 30.59 17.15
N PHE A 207 1.09 30.41 18.46
CA PHE A 207 0.43 29.36 19.22
C PHE A 207 -1.07 29.67 19.45
N ASP A 208 -1.45 30.90 19.64
CA ASP A 208 -2.87 31.31 19.80
C ASP A 208 -3.71 31.06 18.52
N SER A 209 -3.07 31.04 17.34
CA SER A 209 -3.77 30.77 16.08
C SER A 209 -4.05 29.27 15.86
N ILE A 210 -3.26 28.38 16.46
CA ILE A 210 -3.43 26.92 16.34
C ILE A 210 -4.51 26.41 17.27
N GLU A 211 -4.55 26.89 18.52
CA GLU A 211 -5.57 26.46 19.51
C GLU A 211 -6.99 26.92 19.13
N ASN A 212 -7.12 27.98 18.38
CA ASN A 212 -8.42 28.48 17.89
C ASN A 212 -8.81 27.95 16.50
N SER A 213 -7.99 27.09 15.88
CA SER A 213 -8.30 26.47 14.60
C SER A 213 -9.47 25.48 14.74
N PRO A 214 -10.46 25.51 13.81
CA PRO A 214 -11.56 24.53 13.80
C PRO A 214 -11.09 23.07 13.75
N VAL A 215 -9.92 22.82 13.18
CA VAL A 215 -9.31 21.48 13.06
C VAL A 215 -8.78 20.98 14.41
N TYR A 216 -8.20 21.87 15.23
CA TYR A 216 -7.69 21.51 16.55
C TYR A 216 -8.81 21.22 17.56
N LYS A 217 -9.93 21.96 17.46
CA LYS A 217 -11.14 21.71 18.28
C LYS A 217 -11.81 20.39 17.94
N ALA A 218 -11.85 20.01 16.66
CA ALA A 218 -12.42 18.74 16.20
C ALA A 218 -11.59 17.51 16.60
N LEU A 219 -10.30 17.66 16.91
CA LEU A 219 -9.44 16.57 17.38
C LEU A 219 -9.47 16.33 18.89
N LYS A 220 -10.01 17.27 19.67
CA LYS A 220 -10.16 17.13 21.13
C LYS A 220 -11.46 16.46 21.56
N ASP A 221 -12.44 16.34 20.67
CA ASP A 221 -13.77 15.75 20.93
C ASP A 221 -13.88 14.30 20.40
N TYR A 222 -12.75 13.66 20.09
CA TYR A 222 -12.58 12.25 19.77
C TYR A 222 -11.63 11.63 20.81
#